data_60374d21f0b7d211cd0a0968a785a457
#
_entry.id   60374d21f0b7d211cd0a0968a785a457
#
_cell.length_a   1.000
_cell.length_b   1.000
_cell.length_c   1.000
_cell.angle_alpha   90.00
_cell.angle_beta   90.00
_cell.angle_gamma   90.00
#
_symmetry.space_group_name_H-M   'P 1'
#
loop_
_entity.id
_entity.type
_entity.pdbx_description
1 polymer ?
#
loop_
_entity_poly.entity_id
_entity_poly.type
_entity_poly.pdbx_seq_one_letter_code
_entity_poly.pdbx_strand_id
1 'polypeptide(L)'
;MKYSRHGRSLAVEYQAYKRMKKRCYNQRDPHYKYYGGRGIIVCPRWLVGEDGKTGAECFLGDMGPRPPGLTLQRIDREGNYCPENCRWAPLTRPRKRFVVLNGKTLPLAQVAEMAGLKLQTLVSRLRSGIVLEEAIARPPSPRRTRGVSKSP
;
A
#
# COMPACT_ATOMS: atom_id res chain seq x y z
N MET A 1 30.77 -4.61 -12.23
CA MET A 1 29.80 -5.28 -13.13
C MET A 1 28.78 -4.27 -13.63
N LYS A 2 28.70 -4.14 -14.93
CA LYS A 2 27.87 -3.15 -15.60
C LYS A 2 26.39 -3.56 -15.53
N TYR A 3 25.61 -2.95 -14.63
CA TYR A 3 24.16 -2.96 -14.69
C TYR A 3 23.70 -2.01 -15.80
N SER A 4 23.86 -2.43 -17.01
CA SER A 4 23.46 -1.70 -18.20
C SER A 4 22.54 -2.57 -19.04
N ARG A 5 21.24 -2.28 -19.02
CA ARG A 5 20.39 -2.17 -20.20
C ARG A 5 18.88 -2.02 -19.99
N HIS A 6 18.37 -1.98 -18.75
CA HIS A 6 16.96 -1.59 -18.53
C HIS A 6 16.82 -0.83 -17.21
N GLY A 7 17.46 0.31 -17.10
CA GLY A 7 17.59 1.09 -15.84
C GLY A 7 16.29 1.50 -15.15
N ARG A 8 15.12 1.34 -15.78
CA ARG A 8 13.82 1.58 -15.15
C ARG A 8 13.24 0.35 -14.45
N SER A 9 13.44 -0.86 -15.00
CA SER A 9 12.90 -2.09 -14.42
C SER A 9 13.59 -2.44 -13.12
N LEU A 10 14.92 -2.55 -13.11
CA LEU A 10 15.69 -2.85 -11.91
C LEU A 10 15.51 -1.81 -10.79
N ALA A 11 15.27 -0.53 -11.15
CA ALA A 11 15.00 0.51 -10.16
C ALA A 11 13.68 0.28 -9.41
N VAL A 12 12.69 -0.32 -10.06
CA VAL A 12 11.36 -0.54 -9.48
C VAL A 12 11.36 -1.76 -8.54
N GLU A 13 11.98 -2.86 -8.94
CA GLU A 13 12.17 -4.06 -8.10
C GLU A 13 13.06 -3.73 -6.90
N TYR A 14 14.13 -2.98 -7.10
CA TYR A 14 14.99 -2.53 -6.03
C TYR A 14 14.25 -1.61 -5.04
N GLN A 15 13.34 -0.76 -5.51
CA GLN A 15 12.47 0.02 -4.62
C GLN A 15 11.51 -0.88 -3.81
N ALA A 16 10.99 -1.94 -4.41
CA ALA A 16 10.17 -2.92 -3.69
C ALA A 16 10.99 -3.61 -2.57
N TYR A 17 12.22 -4.03 -2.87
CA TYR A 17 13.16 -4.57 -1.91
C TYR A 17 13.47 -3.60 -0.75
N LYS A 18 13.78 -2.35 -1.05
CA LYS A 18 14.03 -1.32 -0.02
C LYS A 18 12.81 -1.09 0.86
N ARG A 19 11.60 -1.02 0.28
CA ARG A 19 10.35 -0.85 1.03
C ARG A 19 10.07 -2.04 1.93
N MET A 20 10.30 -3.26 1.47
CA MET A 20 10.19 -4.49 2.26
C MET A 20 11.09 -4.41 3.50
N LYS A 21 12.38 -4.15 3.33
CA LYS A 21 13.33 -4.00 4.45
C LYS A 21 12.93 -2.88 5.40
N LYS A 22 12.53 -1.74 4.87
CA LYS A 22 12.11 -0.59 5.67
C LYS A 22 10.93 -0.92 6.59
N ARG A 23 9.92 -1.62 6.08
CA ARG A 23 8.75 -2.04 6.85
C ARG A 23 9.09 -3.06 7.95
N CYS A 24 10.07 -3.93 7.74
CA CYS A 24 10.45 -4.96 8.70
C CYS A 24 11.43 -4.46 9.78
N TYR A 25 12.28 -3.47 9.47
CA TYR A 25 13.39 -3.12 10.35
C TYR A 25 13.46 -1.65 10.77
N ASN A 26 12.76 -0.74 10.09
CA ASN A 26 12.79 0.67 10.47
C ASN A 26 11.58 1.02 11.37
N GLN A 27 11.82 1.12 12.67
CA GLN A 27 10.80 1.46 13.67
C GLN A 27 10.14 2.82 13.43
N ARG A 28 10.78 3.74 12.71
CA ARG A 28 10.21 5.04 12.34
C ARG A 28 9.28 4.97 11.13
N ASP A 29 9.22 3.82 10.42
CA ASP A 29 8.30 3.66 9.30
C ASP A 29 6.86 3.49 9.83
N PRO A 30 5.87 4.24 9.31
CA PRO A 30 4.47 4.13 9.74
C PRO A 30 3.89 2.71 9.59
N HIS A 31 4.47 1.90 8.69
CA HIS A 31 4.03 0.53 8.46
C HIS A 31 4.73 -0.49 9.36
N TYR A 32 5.80 -0.12 10.07
CA TYR A 32 6.57 -1.04 10.91
C TYR A 32 5.68 -1.83 11.88
N LYS A 33 4.70 -1.18 12.51
CA LYS A 33 3.73 -1.81 13.43
C LYS A 33 2.92 -2.96 12.82
N TYR A 34 2.81 -3.01 11.49
CA TYR A 34 2.09 -4.07 10.77
C TYR A 34 3.01 -5.16 10.20
N TYR A 35 4.32 -4.98 10.29
CA TYR A 35 5.34 -5.88 9.75
C TYR A 35 6.39 -6.25 10.81
N GLY A 36 7.47 -5.52 10.93
CA GLY A 36 8.52 -5.81 11.92
C GLY A 36 8.01 -5.79 13.36
N GLY A 37 7.10 -4.89 13.70
CA GLY A 37 6.43 -4.83 15.00
C GLY A 37 5.56 -6.05 15.32
N ARG A 38 5.23 -6.87 14.32
CA ARG A 38 4.53 -8.16 14.45
C ARG A 38 5.47 -9.37 14.34
N GLY A 39 6.79 -9.14 14.29
CA GLY A 39 7.78 -10.20 14.17
C GLY A 39 8.00 -10.69 12.72
N ILE A 40 7.46 -9.99 11.71
CA ILE A 40 7.68 -10.33 10.31
C ILE A 40 9.08 -9.89 9.91
N ILE A 41 9.87 -10.81 9.40
CA ILE A 41 11.26 -10.60 8.98
C ILE A 41 11.46 -10.88 7.49
N VAL A 42 12.60 -10.47 6.98
CA VAL A 42 13.09 -10.85 5.66
C VAL A 42 14.03 -12.03 5.84
N CYS A 43 13.92 -13.05 4.99
CA CYS A 43 14.78 -14.24 5.07
C CYS A 43 16.27 -13.86 4.96
N PRO A 44 17.17 -14.65 5.56
CA PRO A 44 18.61 -14.38 5.52
C PRO A 44 19.16 -14.22 4.10
N ARG A 45 18.69 -15.04 3.16
CA ARG A 45 19.06 -14.97 1.74
C ARG A 45 18.83 -13.56 1.13
N TRP A 46 17.71 -12.93 1.45
CA TRP A 46 17.39 -11.57 0.95
C TRP A 46 17.90 -10.45 1.87
N LEU A 47 18.25 -10.76 3.10
CA LEU A 47 18.75 -9.77 4.04
C LEU A 47 20.26 -9.58 3.92
N VAL A 48 20.99 -10.69 3.97
CA VAL A 48 22.47 -10.75 3.96
C VAL A 48 23.00 -11.04 2.57
N GLY A 49 22.42 -12.03 1.89
CA GLY A 49 22.86 -12.57 0.62
C GLY A 49 23.34 -14.01 0.76
N GLU A 50 23.69 -14.64 -0.36
CA GLU A 50 24.13 -16.02 -0.47
C GLU A 50 25.00 -16.18 -1.72
N ASP A 51 25.94 -17.11 -1.71
CA ASP A 51 26.79 -17.46 -2.85
C ASP A 51 27.54 -16.27 -3.46
N GLY A 52 28.06 -15.37 -2.64
CA GLY A 52 28.78 -14.18 -3.08
C GLY A 52 27.89 -13.05 -3.67
N LYS A 53 26.57 -13.21 -3.63
CA LYS A 53 25.59 -12.19 -4.04
C LYS A 53 25.07 -11.45 -2.82
N THR A 54 24.78 -10.17 -2.99
CA THR A 54 24.11 -9.37 -1.96
C THR A 54 22.65 -9.79 -1.81
N GLY A 55 22.03 -9.49 -0.67
CA GLY A 55 20.61 -9.78 -0.46
C GLY A 55 19.69 -9.14 -1.52
N ALA A 56 20.08 -7.99 -2.06
CA ALA A 56 19.35 -7.36 -3.16
C ALA A 56 19.45 -8.17 -4.46
N GLU A 57 20.63 -8.67 -4.78
CA GLU A 57 20.84 -9.50 -5.98
C GLU A 57 20.11 -10.84 -5.88
N CYS A 58 20.12 -11.46 -4.69
CA CYS A 58 19.32 -12.67 -4.43
C CYS A 58 17.82 -12.39 -4.61
N PHE A 59 17.30 -11.28 -4.03
CA PHE A 59 15.91 -10.88 -4.21
C PHE A 59 15.52 -10.66 -5.68
N LEU A 60 16.38 -9.95 -6.43
CA LEU A 60 16.14 -9.67 -7.85
C LEU A 60 16.17 -10.96 -8.68
N GLY A 61 17.08 -11.88 -8.36
CA GLY A 61 17.16 -13.18 -9.03
C GLY A 61 15.95 -14.08 -8.77
N ASP A 62 15.51 -14.15 -7.51
CA ASP A 62 14.40 -15.02 -7.11
C ASP A 62 13.04 -14.48 -7.58
N MET A 63 12.82 -13.16 -7.53
CA MET A 63 11.56 -12.53 -7.89
C MET A 63 11.41 -12.20 -9.37
N GLY A 64 12.52 -12.09 -10.08
CA GLY A 64 12.54 -11.68 -11.48
C GLY A 64 11.97 -10.27 -11.72
N PRO A 65 11.81 -9.88 -13.00
CA PRO A 65 11.29 -8.57 -13.35
C PRO A 65 9.82 -8.40 -12.91
N ARG A 66 9.50 -7.22 -12.39
CA ARG A 66 8.15 -6.88 -11.95
C ARG A 66 7.23 -6.59 -13.13
N PRO A 67 6.16 -7.37 -13.34
CA PRO A 67 5.18 -7.04 -14.37
C PRO A 67 4.48 -5.69 -14.08
N PRO A 68 4.10 -4.92 -15.10
CA PRO A 68 3.43 -3.64 -14.92
C PRO A 68 2.16 -3.77 -14.06
N GLY A 69 1.95 -2.83 -13.16
CA GLY A 69 0.77 -2.80 -12.28
C GLY A 69 0.79 -3.78 -11.11
N LEU A 70 1.79 -4.67 -11.01
CA LEU A 70 1.92 -5.60 -9.91
C LEU A 70 2.81 -5.03 -8.79
N THR A 71 2.63 -5.54 -7.58
CA THR A 71 3.39 -5.18 -6.39
C THR A 71 3.86 -6.43 -5.65
N LEU A 72 4.94 -6.29 -4.87
CA LEU A 72 5.41 -7.38 -4.01
C LEU A 72 4.37 -7.68 -2.93
N GLN A 73 3.90 -8.90 -2.88
CA GLN A 73 2.94 -9.37 -1.89
C GLN A 73 3.38 -10.71 -1.31
N ARG A 74 3.10 -10.92 -0.02
CA ARG A 74 3.22 -12.21 0.63
C ARG A 74 1.96 -13.04 0.37
N ILE A 75 2.12 -14.32 0.14
CA ILE A 75 1.03 -15.29 -0.05
C ILE A 75 0.33 -15.48 1.30
N ASP A 76 1.09 -15.89 2.31
CA ASP A 76 0.67 -15.86 3.71
C ASP A 76 1.05 -14.51 4.33
N ARG A 77 0.07 -13.76 4.80
CA ARG A 77 0.28 -12.43 5.39
C ARG A 77 0.91 -12.47 6.78
N GLU A 78 0.84 -13.59 7.46
CA GLU A 78 1.46 -13.81 8.77
C GLU A 78 2.90 -14.35 8.62
N GLY A 79 3.24 -14.90 7.46
CA GLY A 79 4.56 -15.42 7.15
C GLY A 79 5.58 -14.32 6.82
N ASN A 80 6.84 -14.71 6.80
CA ASN A 80 7.99 -13.87 6.51
C ASN A 80 8.13 -13.56 5.00
N TYR A 81 8.99 -12.61 4.69
CA TYR A 81 9.40 -12.36 3.31
C TYR A 81 10.48 -13.36 2.91
N CYS A 82 10.15 -14.28 2.05
CA CYS A 82 11.03 -15.30 1.46
C CYS A 82 10.53 -15.66 0.05
N PRO A 83 11.36 -16.32 -0.79
CA PRO A 83 10.96 -16.67 -2.15
C PRO A 83 9.66 -17.46 -2.23
N GLU A 84 9.46 -18.41 -1.29
CA GLU A 84 8.31 -19.32 -1.25
C GLU A 84 7.01 -18.59 -0.85
N ASN A 85 7.12 -17.49 -0.10
CA ASN A 85 5.98 -16.75 0.43
C ASN A 85 5.73 -15.42 -0.30
N CYS A 86 6.49 -15.09 -1.33
CA CYS A 86 6.38 -13.82 -2.05
C CYS A 86 6.02 -14.02 -3.51
N ARG A 87 5.28 -13.07 -4.04
CA ARG A 87 4.94 -13.01 -5.47
C ARG A 87 4.67 -11.58 -5.91
N TRP A 88 4.78 -11.34 -7.21
CA TRP A 88 4.21 -10.16 -7.84
C TRP A 88 2.70 -10.37 -8.01
N ALA A 89 1.90 -9.50 -7.45
CA ALA A 89 0.45 -9.58 -7.52
C ALA A 89 -0.18 -8.18 -7.65
N PRO A 90 -1.39 -8.09 -8.22
CA PRO A 90 -2.10 -6.82 -8.28
C PRO A 90 -2.24 -6.24 -6.87
N LEU A 91 -2.15 -4.92 -6.76
CA LEU A 91 -2.46 -4.26 -5.50
C LEU A 91 -3.88 -4.66 -5.11
N THR A 92 -4.01 -5.52 -4.08
CA THR A 92 -5.32 -5.83 -3.54
C THR A 92 -5.93 -4.53 -3.09
N ARG A 93 -6.96 -4.07 -3.80
CA ARG A 93 -7.72 -2.90 -3.40
C ARG A 93 -8.13 -3.11 -1.93
N PRO A 94 -8.12 -2.04 -1.11
CA PRO A 94 -8.58 -2.15 0.25
C PRO A 94 -9.92 -2.88 0.24
N ARG A 95 -10.09 -3.82 1.16
CA ARG A 95 -11.31 -4.63 1.28
C ARG A 95 -12.49 -3.70 1.07
N LYS A 96 -13.41 -4.05 0.18
CA LYS A 96 -14.66 -3.31 0.00
C LYS A 96 -15.24 -3.11 1.39
N ARG A 97 -15.27 -1.88 1.87
CA ARG A 97 -15.91 -1.57 3.15
C ARG A 97 -17.40 -1.62 2.90
N PHE A 98 -18.08 -2.40 3.71
CA PHE A 98 -19.53 -2.47 3.72
C PHE A 98 -20.05 -1.70 4.93
N VAL A 99 -21.20 -1.08 4.78
CA VAL A 99 -21.94 -0.42 5.84
C VAL A 99 -23.41 -0.84 5.75
N VAL A 100 -24.11 -0.76 6.87
CA VAL A 100 -25.54 -1.00 6.91
C VAL A 100 -26.24 0.36 6.79
N LEU A 101 -27.06 0.50 5.76
CA LEU A 101 -27.90 1.69 5.54
C LEU A 101 -29.34 1.21 5.30
N ASN A 102 -30.27 1.68 6.11
CA ASN A 102 -31.68 1.28 6.06
C ASN A 102 -31.89 -0.25 6.07
N GLY A 103 -31.13 -0.95 6.93
CA GLY A 103 -31.21 -2.42 7.05
C GLY A 103 -30.55 -3.21 5.92
N LYS A 104 -29.96 -2.55 4.92
CA LYS A 104 -29.25 -3.18 3.80
C LYS A 104 -27.76 -3.02 3.91
N THR A 105 -27.02 -4.11 3.73
CA THR A 105 -25.54 -4.08 3.69
C THR A 105 -25.09 -3.67 2.29
N LEU A 106 -24.49 -2.48 2.18
CA LEU A 106 -24.06 -1.89 0.92
C LEU A 106 -22.55 -1.60 0.94
N PRO A 107 -21.85 -1.68 -0.21
CA PRO A 107 -20.48 -1.19 -0.32
C PRO A 107 -20.42 0.29 0.00
N LEU A 108 -19.45 0.73 0.81
CA LEU A 108 -19.28 2.15 1.18
C LEU A 108 -19.09 3.05 -0.05
N ALA A 109 -18.49 2.54 -1.12
CA ALA A 109 -18.35 3.25 -2.38
C ALA A 109 -19.71 3.55 -3.03
N GLN A 110 -20.64 2.60 -3.00
CA GLN A 110 -22.00 2.77 -3.52
C GLN A 110 -22.79 3.78 -2.68
N VAL A 111 -22.65 3.73 -1.36
CA VAL A 111 -23.28 4.71 -0.45
C VAL A 111 -22.74 6.11 -0.70
N ALA A 112 -21.44 6.27 -0.93
CA ALA A 112 -20.85 7.56 -1.28
C ALA A 112 -21.39 8.09 -2.61
N GLU A 113 -21.54 7.24 -3.62
CA GLU A 113 -22.12 7.59 -4.93
C GLU A 113 -23.58 8.03 -4.80
N MET A 114 -24.40 7.27 -4.07
CA MET A 114 -25.81 7.62 -3.80
C MET A 114 -25.95 8.96 -3.07
N ALA A 115 -25.00 9.31 -2.21
CA ALA A 115 -24.96 10.57 -1.48
C ALA A 115 -24.28 11.72 -2.27
N GLY A 116 -23.85 11.50 -3.51
CA GLY A 116 -23.12 12.50 -4.30
C GLY A 116 -21.74 12.88 -3.72
N LEU A 117 -21.15 12.01 -2.91
CA LEU A 117 -19.89 12.25 -2.21
C LEU A 117 -18.74 11.44 -2.83
N LYS A 118 -17.53 11.99 -2.76
CA LYS A 118 -16.34 11.17 -3.01
C LYS A 118 -16.17 10.17 -1.89
N LEU A 119 -15.83 8.92 -2.22
CA LEU A 119 -15.57 7.86 -1.24
C LEU A 119 -14.59 8.31 -0.15
N GLN A 120 -13.53 9.03 -0.51
CA GLN A 120 -12.54 9.53 0.44
C GLN A 120 -13.15 10.52 1.46
N THR A 121 -14.09 11.36 1.03
CA THR A 121 -14.81 12.29 1.91
C THR A 121 -15.64 11.53 2.92
N LEU A 122 -16.40 10.53 2.48
CA LEU A 122 -17.21 9.69 3.37
C LEU A 122 -16.32 8.91 4.35
N VAL A 123 -15.23 8.30 3.87
CA VAL A 123 -14.24 7.62 4.73
C VAL A 123 -13.66 8.55 5.79
N SER A 124 -13.31 9.78 5.42
CA SER A 124 -12.76 10.77 6.36
C SER A 124 -13.77 11.14 7.46
N ARG A 125 -15.03 11.38 7.08
CA ARG A 125 -16.10 11.70 8.02
C ARG A 125 -16.33 10.57 9.03
N LEU A 126 -16.42 9.33 8.56
CA LEU A 126 -16.59 8.15 9.43
C LEU A 126 -15.38 7.95 10.37
N ARG A 127 -14.16 8.24 9.89
CA ARG A 127 -12.95 8.20 10.73
C ARG A 127 -12.95 9.27 11.84
N SER A 128 -13.59 10.40 11.58
CA SER A 128 -13.76 11.47 12.59
C SER A 128 -14.88 11.19 13.58
N GLY A 129 -15.48 9.99 13.56
CA GLY A 129 -16.54 9.59 14.49
C GLY A 129 -17.95 10.05 14.10
N ILE A 130 -18.12 10.65 12.91
CA ILE A 130 -19.45 11.05 12.42
C ILE A 130 -20.23 9.78 12.03
N VAL A 131 -21.45 9.63 12.53
CA VAL A 131 -22.31 8.49 12.18
C VAL A 131 -22.67 8.50 10.69
N LEU A 132 -22.98 7.34 10.12
CA LEU A 132 -23.16 7.18 8.68
C LEU A 132 -24.23 8.10 8.11
N GLU A 133 -25.38 8.19 8.75
CA GLU A 133 -26.53 8.99 8.32
C GLU A 133 -26.16 10.48 8.24
N GLU A 134 -25.47 10.98 9.23
CA GLU A 134 -24.99 12.36 9.26
C GLU A 134 -23.85 12.58 8.25
N ALA A 135 -22.97 11.59 8.08
CA ALA A 135 -21.86 11.66 7.14
C ALA A 135 -22.32 11.77 5.69
N ILE A 136 -23.45 11.13 5.34
CA ILE A 136 -24.03 11.21 3.99
C ILE A 136 -24.90 12.46 3.81
N ALA A 137 -25.55 12.95 4.88
CA ALA A 137 -26.43 14.12 4.82
C ALA A 137 -25.67 15.46 4.70
N ARG A 138 -24.41 15.52 5.17
CA ARG A 138 -23.59 16.74 5.07
C ARG A 138 -23.21 17.03 3.61
N PRO A 139 -23.48 18.24 3.09
CA PRO A 139 -23.03 18.61 1.76
C PRO A 139 -21.51 18.59 1.64
N PRO A 140 -20.96 18.40 0.42
CA PRO A 140 -19.52 18.51 0.21
C PRO A 140 -19.07 19.94 0.57
N SER A 141 -17.97 20.06 1.33
CA SER A 141 -17.38 21.35 1.65
C SER A 141 -17.03 22.09 0.36
N PRO A 142 -17.36 23.39 0.24
CA PRO A 142 -16.96 24.17 -0.93
C PRO A 142 -15.43 24.13 -1.05
N ARG A 143 -14.95 23.99 -2.29
CA ARG A 143 -13.50 24.04 -2.56
C ARG A 143 -12.97 25.38 -2.06
N ARG A 144 -12.05 25.38 -1.11
CA ARG A 144 -11.22 26.55 -0.85
C ARG A 144 -10.46 26.84 -2.14
N THR A 145 -10.92 27.82 -2.90
CA THR A 145 -10.12 28.43 -3.94
C THR A 145 -8.89 29.00 -3.25
N ARG A 146 -7.71 28.46 -3.56
CA ARG A 146 -6.46 29.14 -3.19
C ARG A 146 -6.53 30.50 -3.85
N GLY A 147 -6.68 31.54 -3.03
CA GLY A 147 -6.59 32.90 -3.48
C GLY A 147 -5.26 33.07 -4.22
N VAL A 148 -5.34 33.43 -5.47
CA VAL A 148 -4.20 33.95 -6.21
C VAL A 148 -3.85 35.27 -5.52
N SER A 149 -2.81 35.27 -4.71
CA SER A 149 -2.22 36.52 -4.20
C SER A 149 -1.64 37.25 -5.41
N LYS A 150 -2.37 38.22 -5.93
CA LYS A 150 -1.76 39.27 -6.72
C LYS A 150 -0.91 40.10 -5.76
N SER A 151 0.40 39.96 -5.88
CA SER A 151 1.32 41.00 -5.38
C SER A 151 1.34 42.17 -6.36
N PRO A 152 1.41 43.39 -5.87
CA PRO A 152 1.57 44.60 -6.70
C PRO A 152 2.95 44.67 -7.36
#